data_c6ad12464090ae9cbba803e57f6c5bd9
#
_entry.id   c6ad12464090ae9cbba803e57f6c5bd9
#
_cell.length_a   1.000
_cell.length_b   1.000
_cell.length_c   1.000
_cell.angle_alpha   90.00
_cell.angle_beta   90.00
_cell.angle_gamma   90.00
#
_symmetry.space_group_name_H-M   'P 1'
#
loop_
_entity.id
_entity.type
_entity.pdbx_description
1 polymer ?
#
loop_
_entity_poly.entity_id
_entity_poly.type
_entity_poly.pdbx_seq_one_letter_code
_entity_poly.pdbx_strand_id
1 'polypeptide(L)'
;MDIGVLVKRSRIVSRIRSFFDALGFVEVETPVRIAAPAPETNIDCPPVATGGFLRASPELQMKKLLAAGMDRIYQIGPCFRDGEKGSRHNPEFTMIEWYRRESSYRDIMADTRDLVAALFGEFSPEAEISFRELTVRDAYLKFAGWDPWIEGDHDRFDFDMATKIEPAIKEMGGGVFLVDYPPWAASLSRLRGDVAERWELYWDGVELANCFSELDDSDEQLKRFEAAREERRALGEADYPIDMDFIGSVPAMGPAAGVALGIDRLVMALLRIKDIGEVRET
;
A
#
# COMPACT_ATOMS: atom_id res chain seq x y z
N MET A 1 25.67 -8.35 -6.55
CA MET A 1 24.51 -8.33 -7.49
C MET A 1 24.43 -9.66 -8.22
N ASP A 2 23.29 -10.34 -8.15
CA ASP A 2 23.00 -11.58 -8.90
C ASP A 2 22.21 -11.27 -10.17
N ILE A 3 22.87 -11.43 -11.33
CA ILE A 3 22.25 -11.19 -12.65
C ILE A 3 21.01 -12.09 -12.85
N GLY A 4 21.01 -13.30 -12.28
CA GLY A 4 19.87 -14.22 -12.33
C GLY A 4 18.64 -13.64 -11.65
N VAL A 5 18.81 -12.97 -10.51
CA VAL A 5 17.73 -12.27 -9.80
C VAL A 5 17.18 -11.11 -10.63
N LEU A 6 18.05 -10.29 -11.23
CA LEU A 6 17.61 -9.17 -12.08
C LEU A 6 16.81 -9.64 -13.30
N VAL A 7 17.23 -10.73 -13.94
CA VAL A 7 16.50 -11.34 -15.07
C VAL A 7 15.12 -11.85 -14.63
N LYS A 8 15.06 -12.54 -13.47
CA LYS A 8 13.77 -13.00 -12.91
C LYS A 8 12.86 -11.83 -12.55
N ARG A 9 13.39 -10.80 -11.88
CA ARG A 9 12.66 -9.56 -11.56
C ARG A 9 12.04 -8.94 -12.82
N SER A 10 12.81 -8.80 -13.91
CA SER A 10 12.33 -8.29 -15.18
C SER A 10 11.16 -9.11 -15.74
N ARG A 11 11.25 -10.45 -15.66
CA ARG A 11 10.15 -11.36 -16.10
C ARG A 11 8.92 -11.22 -15.21
N ILE A 12 9.08 -11.11 -13.88
CA ILE A 12 7.98 -10.88 -12.94
C ILE A 12 7.25 -9.59 -13.29
N VAL A 13 7.99 -8.48 -13.49
CA VAL A 13 7.39 -7.18 -13.89
C VAL A 13 6.67 -7.29 -15.24
N SER A 14 7.25 -7.98 -16.22
CA SER A 14 6.58 -8.22 -17.51
C SER A 14 5.28 -9.04 -17.34
N ARG A 15 5.28 -10.05 -16.46
CA ARG A 15 4.11 -10.87 -16.18
C ARG A 15 3.01 -10.08 -15.49
N ILE A 16 3.38 -9.18 -14.56
CA ILE A 16 2.43 -8.25 -13.92
C ILE A 16 1.74 -7.38 -14.97
N ARG A 17 2.48 -6.77 -15.91
CA ARG A 17 1.90 -5.99 -17.01
C ARG A 17 0.91 -6.81 -17.83
N SER A 18 1.31 -8.03 -18.24
CA SER A 18 0.42 -8.91 -19.02
C SER A 18 -0.84 -9.28 -18.26
N PHE A 19 -0.79 -9.41 -16.94
CA PHE A 19 -1.95 -9.69 -16.10
C PHE A 19 -2.95 -8.51 -16.15
N PHE A 20 -2.49 -7.28 -15.95
CA PHE A 20 -3.35 -6.10 -15.96
C PHE A 20 -3.87 -5.76 -17.36
N ASP A 21 -3.05 -5.94 -18.40
CA ASP A 21 -3.47 -5.78 -19.79
C ASP A 21 -4.63 -6.74 -20.15
N ALA A 22 -4.54 -8.01 -19.71
CA ALA A 22 -5.59 -9.01 -19.93
C ALA A 22 -6.90 -8.67 -19.22
N LEU A 23 -6.85 -7.90 -18.12
CA LEU A 23 -8.02 -7.42 -17.37
C LEU A 23 -8.54 -6.06 -17.86
N GLY A 24 -7.93 -5.50 -18.93
CA GLY A 24 -8.33 -4.24 -19.52
C GLY A 24 -7.97 -3.00 -18.70
N PHE A 25 -6.93 -3.10 -17.85
CA PHE A 25 -6.37 -1.93 -17.19
C PHE A 25 -5.47 -1.14 -18.15
N VAL A 26 -5.40 0.16 -17.96
CA VAL A 26 -4.51 1.06 -18.69
C VAL A 26 -3.29 1.37 -17.84
N GLU A 27 -2.08 1.09 -18.34
CA GLU A 27 -0.84 1.55 -17.68
C GLU A 27 -0.74 3.06 -17.83
N VAL A 28 -0.60 3.76 -16.71
CA VAL A 28 -0.46 5.21 -16.67
C VAL A 28 0.90 5.60 -16.10
N GLU A 29 1.33 6.82 -16.40
CA GLU A 29 2.55 7.41 -15.83
C GLU A 29 2.19 8.76 -15.22
N THR A 30 2.47 8.90 -13.92
CA THR A 30 2.28 10.15 -13.18
C THR A 30 3.64 10.70 -12.73
N PRO A 31 3.74 12.02 -12.46
CA PRO A 31 5.00 12.64 -12.09
C PRO A 31 5.66 11.97 -10.87
N VAL A 32 6.98 11.73 -10.96
CA VAL A 32 7.80 11.29 -9.82
C VAL A 32 8.11 12.44 -8.88
N ARG A 33 8.33 13.66 -9.42
CA ARG A 33 8.46 14.88 -8.64
C ARG A 33 7.10 15.56 -8.51
N ILE A 34 6.61 15.67 -7.28
CA ILE A 34 5.29 16.20 -6.94
C ILE A 34 5.41 17.48 -6.10
N ALA A 35 4.41 18.32 -6.16
CA ALA A 35 4.37 19.57 -5.40
C ALA A 35 3.94 19.33 -3.95
N ALA A 36 3.04 18.38 -3.72
CA ALA A 36 2.41 18.11 -2.43
C ALA A 36 2.25 16.58 -2.24
N PRO A 37 3.05 15.96 -1.36
CA PRO A 37 2.80 14.58 -0.91
C PRO A 37 1.51 14.48 -0.08
N ALA A 38 0.96 13.25 0.04
CA ALA A 38 -0.01 12.97 1.09
C ALA A 38 0.67 13.16 2.46
N PRO A 39 0.05 13.90 3.39
CA PRO A 39 0.67 14.19 4.68
C PRO A 39 0.47 13.03 5.66
N GLU A 40 0.92 11.83 5.28
CA GLU A 40 0.87 10.66 6.15
C GLU A 40 1.95 10.76 7.24
N THR A 41 1.55 10.49 8.48
CA THR A 41 2.49 10.42 9.61
C THR A 41 3.49 9.29 9.39
N ASN A 42 4.75 9.51 9.70
CA ASN A 42 5.87 8.57 9.55
C ASN A 42 6.27 8.22 8.10
N ILE A 43 5.75 8.92 7.07
CA ILE A 43 6.22 8.77 5.70
C ILE A 43 6.88 10.08 5.23
N ASP A 44 8.20 10.04 5.07
CA ASP A 44 8.97 11.19 4.61
C ASP A 44 9.33 11.11 3.13
N CYS A 45 8.90 12.13 2.39
CA CYS A 45 9.21 12.31 0.98
C CYS A 45 10.48 13.16 0.83
N PRO A 46 11.55 12.67 0.16
CA PRO A 46 12.77 13.44 -0.03
C PRO A 46 12.51 14.76 -0.77
N PRO A 47 12.96 15.91 -0.24
CA PRO A 47 12.80 17.19 -0.90
C PRO A 47 13.72 17.32 -2.13
N VAL A 48 13.27 18.02 -3.17
CA VAL A 48 14.05 18.32 -4.35
C VAL A 48 14.57 19.77 -4.30
N ALA A 49 15.87 19.97 -4.50
CA ALA A 49 16.52 21.28 -4.38
C ALA A 49 15.87 22.39 -5.24
N THR A 50 15.23 22.04 -6.35
CA THR A 50 14.51 22.97 -7.25
C THR A 50 13.02 23.08 -6.90
N GLY A 51 12.59 22.61 -5.74
CA GLY A 51 11.22 22.62 -5.25
C GLY A 51 10.45 21.33 -5.50
N GLY A 52 9.48 21.06 -4.63
CA GLY A 52 8.71 19.82 -4.59
C GLY A 52 9.45 18.67 -3.91
N PHE A 53 8.90 17.47 -4.06
CA PHE A 53 9.32 16.26 -3.37
C PHE A 53 9.37 15.08 -4.33
N LEU A 54 10.21 14.08 -4.06
CA LEU A 54 10.07 12.77 -4.67
C LEU A 54 8.92 12.02 -3.99
N ARG A 55 8.04 11.43 -4.77
CA ARG A 55 6.81 10.80 -4.26
C ARG A 55 7.09 9.54 -3.45
N ALA A 56 6.39 9.33 -2.34
CA ALA A 56 6.35 8.04 -1.63
C ALA A 56 5.36 7.05 -2.27
N SER A 57 4.40 7.56 -3.05
CA SER A 57 3.35 6.84 -3.77
C SER A 57 2.81 7.71 -4.92
N PRO A 58 2.33 7.14 -6.03
CA PRO A 58 1.60 7.86 -7.08
C PRO A 58 0.11 8.10 -6.75
N GLU A 59 -0.38 7.70 -5.59
CA GLU A 59 -1.78 7.61 -5.18
C GLU A 59 -2.60 8.84 -5.54
N LEU A 60 -2.22 10.05 -5.04
CA LEU A 60 -3.02 11.27 -5.26
C LEU A 60 -3.13 11.61 -6.76
N GLN A 61 -2.05 11.41 -7.52
CA GLN A 61 -2.04 11.67 -8.94
C GLN A 61 -2.87 10.66 -9.72
N MET A 62 -2.84 9.38 -9.35
CA MET A 62 -3.66 8.34 -9.97
C MET A 62 -5.15 8.53 -9.65
N LYS A 63 -5.51 8.92 -8.43
CA LYS A 63 -6.89 9.26 -8.05
C LYS A 63 -7.44 10.46 -8.85
N LYS A 64 -6.61 11.45 -9.20
CA LYS A 64 -7.00 12.53 -10.13
C LYS A 64 -7.34 11.99 -11.52
N LEU A 65 -6.65 10.95 -12.00
CA LEU A 65 -7.00 10.31 -13.29
C LEU A 65 -8.33 9.57 -13.23
N LEU A 66 -8.66 8.93 -12.09
CA LEU A 66 -10.01 8.37 -11.86
C LEU A 66 -11.07 9.47 -11.89
N ALA A 67 -10.82 10.59 -11.20
CA ALA A 67 -11.72 11.74 -11.20
C ALA A 67 -11.91 12.36 -12.62
N ALA A 68 -10.88 12.24 -13.47
CA ALA A 68 -10.95 12.65 -14.87
C ALA A 68 -11.68 11.65 -15.78
N GLY A 69 -12.16 10.52 -15.25
CA GLY A 69 -12.98 9.56 -15.96
C GLY A 69 -12.29 8.27 -16.42
N MET A 70 -11.08 7.98 -15.96
CA MET A 70 -10.46 6.67 -16.20
C MET A 70 -11.05 5.63 -15.23
N ASP A 71 -11.38 4.43 -15.72
CA ASP A 71 -12.08 3.43 -14.93
C ASP A 71 -11.17 2.39 -14.27
N ARG A 72 -10.13 1.93 -14.99
CA ARG A 72 -9.18 0.92 -14.53
C ARG A 72 -7.79 1.32 -14.95
N ILE A 73 -6.97 1.63 -13.97
CA ILE A 73 -5.60 2.10 -14.22
C ILE A 73 -4.61 1.38 -13.32
N TYR A 74 -3.39 1.19 -13.80
CA TYR A 74 -2.27 0.77 -12.97
C TYR A 74 -1.01 1.55 -13.34
N GLN A 75 -0.07 1.61 -12.43
CA GLN A 75 1.23 2.21 -12.64
C GLN A 75 2.31 1.40 -11.94
N ILE A 76 3.41 1.14 -12.64
CA ILE A 76 4.63 0.59 -12.05
C ILE A 76 5.70 1.67 -12.10
N GLY A 77 6.29 2.00 -10.96
CA GLY A 77 7.31 3.05 -10.94
C GLY A 77 8.06 3.19 -9.63
N PRO A 78 9.09 4.04 -9.63
CA PRO A 78 9.88 4.32 -8.44
C PRO A 78 9.08 5.14 -7.43
N CYS A 79 9.28 4.81 -6.16
CA CYS A 79 8.83 5.53 -4.98
C CYS A 79 10.00 5.74 -4.04
N PHE A 80 9.90 6.77 -3.19
CA PHE A 80 10.98 7.23 -2.33
C PHE A 80 10.46 7.52 -0.94
N ARG A 81 11.12 6.96 0.09
CA ARG A 81 10.82 7.25 1.49
C ARG A 81 12.12 7.51 2.22
N ASP A 82 12.28 8.73 2.72
CA ASP A 82 13.50 9.12 3.43
C ASP A 82 13.60 8.39 4.76
N GLY A 83 14.81 8.03 5.16
CA GLY A 83 15.05 7.32 6.41
C GLY A 83 14.74 5.81 6.41
N GLU A 84 13.95 5.29 5.47
CA GLU A 84 13.63 3.86 5.40
C GLU A 84 14.80 3.04 4.84
N LYS A 85 15.56 2.38 5.74
CA LYS A 85 16.68 1.50 5.37
C LYS A 85 16.74 0.26 6.26
N GLY A 86 16.78 -0.92 5.63
CA GLY A 86 16.87 -2.18 6.36
C GLY A 86 16.79 -3.38 5.43
N SER A 87 16.74 -4.59 5.98
CA SER A 87 16.66 -5.82 5.17
C SER A 87 15.39 -5.95 4.33
N ARG A 88 14.35 -5.15 4.64
CA ARG A 88 13.05 -5.14 3.95
C ARG A 88 12.67 -3.76 3.39
N HIS A 89 13.55 -2.76 3.52
CA HIS A 89 13.30 -1.38 3.13
C HIS A 89 14.53 -0.80 2.43
N ASN A 90 14.28 -0.09 1.33
CA ASN A 90 15.24 0.79 0.68
C ASN A 90 14.61 2.17 0.52
N PRO A 91 15.40 3.26 0.64
CA PRO A 91 14.88 4.62 0.43
C PRO A 91 14.30 4.85 -0.96
N GLU A 92 14.77 4.11 -1.97
CA GLU A 92 14.17 4.01 -3.29
C GLU A 92 13.74 2.58 -3.55
N PHE A 93 12.47 2.39 -3.92
CA PHE A 93 11.88 1.09 -4.20
C PHE A 93 10.90 1.17 -5.37
N THR A 94 10.49 0.02 -5.90
CA THR A 94 9.51 -0.05 -6.98
C THR A 94 8.17 -0.49 -6.42
N MET A 95 7.14 0.29 -6.74
CA MET A 95 5.75 0.00 -6.38
C MET A 95 4.92 -0.22 -7.63
N ILE A 96 3.95 -1.12 -7.54
CA ILE A 96 2.80 -1.11 -8.42
C ILE A 96 1.60 -0.65 -7.62
N GLU A 97 0.82 0.25 -8.21
CA GLU A 97 -0.50 0.61 -7.72
C GLU A 97 -1.53 0.41 -8.82
N TRP A 98 -2.73 -0.01 -8.44
CA TRP A 98 -3.85 -0.07 -9.36
C TRP A 98 -5.14 0.32 -8.68
N TYR A 99 -6.03 0.88 -9.47
CA TYR A 99 -7.31 1.44 -9.03
C TYR A 99 -8.42 1.05 -9.98
N ARG A 100 -9.64 0.85 -9.41
CA ARG A 100 -10.87 0.59 -10.15
C ARG A 100 -11.98 1.49 -9.62
N ARG A 101 -12.72 2.12 -10.54
CA ARG A 101 -14.00 2.78 -10.22
C ARG A 101 -15.10 1.73 -10.06
N GLU A 102 -16.20 2.11 -9.41
CA GLU A 102 -17.36 1.26 -9.12
C GLU A 102 -16.93 -0.09 -8.47
N SER A 103 -15.99 -0.03 -7.56
CA SER A 103 -15.38 -1.20 -6.92
C SER A 103 -15.14 -0.94 -5.43
N SER A 104 -14.92 -2.02 -4.71
CA SER A 104 -14.62 -2.02 -3.28
C SER A 104 -13.26 -2.66 -2.99
N TYR A 105 -12.77 -2.50 -1.75
CA TYR A 105 -11.55 -3.19 -1.28
C TYR A 105 -11.63 -4.72 -1.44
N ARG A 106 -12.85 -5.30 -1.47
CA ARG A 106 -13.06 -6.74 -1.69
C ARG A 106 -12.81 -7.13 -3.15
N ASP A 107 -13.19 -6.28 -4.11
CA ASP A 107 -12.91 -6.52 -5.53
C ASP A 107 -11.40 -6.45 -5.80
N ILE A 108 -10.72 -5.48 -5.21
CA ILE A 108 -9.25 -5.35 -5.29
C ILE A 108 -8.55 -6.52 -4.58
N MET A 109 -9.12 -7.04 -3.48
CA MET A 109 -8.61 -8.26 -2.83
C MET A 109 -8.63 -9.46 -3.78
N ALA A 110 -9.68 -9.61 -4.57
CA ALA A 110 -9.76 -10.68 -5.58
C ALA A 110 -8.68 -10.50 -6.66
N ASP A 111 -8.55 -9.29 -7.23
CA ASP A 111 -7.49 -8.98 -8.20
C ASP A 111 -6.08 -9.28 -7.62
N THR A 112 -5.83 -8.92 -6.35
CA THR A 112 -4.56 -9.14 -5.67
C THR A 112 -4.28 -10.63 -5.46
N ARG A 113 -5.28 -11.38 -5.01
CA ARG A 113 -5.20 -12.83 -4.83
C ARG A 113 -4.84 -13.54 -6.14
N ASP A 114 -5.53 -13.17 -7.22
CA ASP A 114 -5.34 -13.77 -8.54
C ASP A 114 -3.95 -13.43 -9.10
N LEU A 115 -3.51 -12.18 -8.98
CA LEU A 115 -2.15 -11.76 -9.38
C LEU A 115 -1.08 -12.53 -8.62
N VAL A 116 -1.16 -12.53 -7.28
CA VAL A 116 -0.15 -13.18 -6.42
C VAL A 116 -0.14 -14.68 -6.66
N ALA A 117 -1.31 -15.32 -6.77
CA ALA A 117 -1.40 -16.76 -7.08
C ALA A 117 -0.77 -17.09 -8.44
N ALA A 118 -1.04 -16.30 -9.49
CA ALA A 118 -0.45 -16.50 -10.80
C ALA A 118 1.09 -16.38 -10.78
N LEU A 119 1.62 -15.38 -10.05
CA LEU A 119 3.06 -15.16 -9.94
C LEU A 119 3.74 -16.27 -9.13
N PHE A 120 3.17 -16.69 -8.00
CA PHE A 120 3.73 -17.82 -7.23
C PHE A 120 3.67 -19.12 -8.03
N GLY A 121 2.57 -19.41 -8.75
CA GLY A 121 2.47 -20.59 -9.60
C GLY A 121 3.52 -20.64 -10.70
N GLU A 122 3.95 -19.49 -11.24
CA GLU A 122 4.95 -19.42 -12.30
C GLU A 122 6.41 -19.37 -11.77
N PHE A 123 6.67 -18.58 -10.71
CA PHE A 123 8.03 -18.28 -10.27
C PHE A 123 8.47 -19.03 -9.01
N SER A 124 7.53 -19.65 -8.28
CA SER A 124 7.77 -20.42 -7.05
C SER A 124 6.81 -21.62 -6.97
N PRO A 125 6.80 -22.51 -7.99
CA PRO A 125 5.78 -23.57 -8.13
C PRO A 125 5.78 -24.59 -6.97
N GLU A 126 6.85 -24.61 -6.17
CA GLU A 126 6.95 -25.42 -4.96
C GLU A 126 6.30 -24.79 -3.73
N ALA A 127 5.89 -23.54 -3.81
CA ALA A 127 5.20 -22.86 -2.71
C ALA A 127 3.75 -23.34 -2.60
N GLU A 128 3.30 -23.60 -1.39
CA GLU A 128 1.88 -23.84 -1.13
C GLU A 128 1.15 -22.50 -1.18
N ILE A 129 0.31 -22.33 -2.20
CA ILE A 129 -0.46 -21.08 -2.39
C ILE A 129 -1.76 -21.20 -1.61
N SER A 130 -1.81 -20.53 -0.48
CA SER A 130 -3.02 -20.42 0.34
C SER A 130 -3.26 -18.98 0.78
N PHE A 131 -4.52 -18.59 0.91
CA PHE A 131 -4.91 -17.27 1.40
C PHE A 131 -5.91 -17.43 2.54
N ARG A 132 -5.72 -16.64 3.57
CA ARG A 132 -6.62 -16.52 4.72
C ARG A 132 -7.02 -15.08 4.93
N GLU A 133 -8.19 -14.88 5.49
CA GLU A 133 -8.65 -13.57 5.94
C GLU A 133 -8.72 -13.58 7.48
N LEU A 134 -8.25 -12.50 8.09
CA LEU A 134 -8.27 -12.28 9.52
C LEU A 134 -8.66 -10.81 9.75
N THR A 135 -9.69 -10.56 10.55
CA THR A 135 -10.00 -9.18 10.92
C THR A 135 -8.96 -8.63 11.88
N VAL A 136 -8.67 -7.32 11.78
CA VAL A 136 -7.77 -6.66 12.75
C VAL A 136 -8.25 -6.89 14.17
N ARG A 137 -9.57 -6.78 14.40
CA ARG A 137 -10.14 -6.98 15.74
C ARG A 137 -9.87 -8.38 16.29
N ASP A 138 -10.12 -9.44 15.48
CA ASP A 138 -9.86 -10.82 15.90
C ASP A 138 -8.37 -11.09 16.12
N ALA A 139 -7.51 -10.51 15.28
CA ALA A 139 -6.07 -10.61 15.43
C ALA A 139 -5.61 -10.03 16.78
N TYR A 140 -6.04 -8.81 17.11
CA TYR A 140 -5.66 -8.16 18.37
C TYR A 140 -6.24 -8.85 19.60
N LEU A 141 -7.51 -9.22 19.57
CA LEU A 141 -8.12 -9.99 20.66
C LEU A 141 -7.39 -11.31 20.91
N LYS A 142 -7.02 -12.01 19.84
CA LYS A 142 -6.38 -13.34 19.93
C LYS A 142 -4.91 -13.27 20.31
N PHE A 143 -4.13 -12.37 19.71
CA PHE A 143 -2.67 -12.38 19.81
C PHE A 143 -2.10 -11.27 20.70
N ALA A 144 -2.81 -10.13 20.82
CA ALA A 144 -2.40 -9.02 21.67
C ALA A 144 -3.21 -8.93 22.98
N GLY A 145 -4.39 -9.56 23.05
CA GLY A 145 -5.20 -9.66 24.27
C GLY A 145 -6.01 -8.40 24.60
N TRP A 146 -6.26 -7.51 23.61
CA TRP A 146 -7.05 -6.30 23.81
C TRP A 146 -7.82 -5.90 22.54
N ASP A 147 -8.81 -5.02 22.68
CA ASP A 147 -9.67 -4.58 21.58
C ASP A 147 -9.30 -3.15 21.15
N PRO A 148 -8.73 -2.93 19.94
CA PRO A 148 -8.37 -1.61 19.44
C PRO A 148 -9.54 -0.64 19.25
N TRP A 149 -10.77 -1.14 19.15
CA TRP A 149 -11.98 -0.30 19.08
C TRP A 149 -12.35 0.34 20.41
N ILE A 150 -11.89 -0.23 21.53
CA ILE A 150 -12.22 0.23 22.88
C ILE A 150 -11.11 1.12 23.45
N GLU A 151 -9.86 0.71 23.31
CA GLU A 151 -8.73 1.39 23.96
C GLU A 151 -8.12 2.52 23.13
N GLY A 152 -8.13 2.44 21.79
CA GLY A 152 -7.71 3.52 20.88
C GLY A 152 -6.27 4.03 21.06
N ASP A 153 -5.37 3.16 21.54
CA ASP A 153 -3.96 3.48 21.79
C ASP A 153 -3.13 3.20 20.53
N HIS A 154 -2.73 4.25 19.79
CA HIS A 154 -2.02 4.15 18.52
C HIS A 154 -0.62 3.56 18.68
N ASP A 155 0.17 4.04 19.65
CA ASP A 155 1.54 3.56 19.88
C ASP A 155 1.56 2.07 20.26
N ARG A 156 0.62 1.67 21.11
CA ARG A 156 0.44 0.28 21.48
C ARG A 156 0.00 -0.58 20.30
N PHE A 157 -0.87 -0.04 19.44
CA PHE A 157 -1.32 -0.72 18.23
C PHE A 157 -0.13 -1.05 17.32
N ASP A 158 0.67 -0.07 16.95
CA ASP A 158 1.81 -0.26 16.06
C ASP A 158 2.87 -1.18 16.70
N PHE A 159 3.13 -1.00 18.00
CA PHE A 159 4.04 -1.89 18.73
C PHE A 159 3.55 -3.34 18.73
N ASP A 160 2.27 -3.58 19.02
CA ASP A 160 1.69 -4.93 19.06
C ASP A 160 1.53 -5.51 17.65
N MET A 161 1.30 -4.68 16.61
CA MET A 161 1.36 -5.11 15.22
C MET A 161 2.71 -5.75 14.92
N ALA A 162 3.80 -5.03 15.15
CA ALA A 162 5.15 -5.49 14.82
C ALA A 162 5.64 -6.66 15.70
N THR A 163 5.23 -6.68 17.00
CA THR A 163 5.80 -7.63 17.97
C THR A 163 4.94 -8.86 18.24
N LYS A 164 3.65 -8.83 17.91
CA LYS A 164 2.70 -9.91 18.21
C LYS A 164 1.92 -10.37 16.97
N ILE A 165 1.35 -9.43 16.20
CA ILE A 165 0.45 -9.77 15.09
C ILE A 165 1.24 -10.28 13.88
N GLU A 166 2.24 -9.54 13.40
CA GLU A 166 3.08 -9.98 12.27
C GLU A 166 3.79 -11.32 12.55
N PRO A 167 4.39 -11.56 13.73
CA PRO A 167 4.92 -12.88 14.07
C PRO A 167 3.87 -13.99 14.03
N ALA A 168 2.65 -13.73 14.54
CA ALA A 168 1.57 -14.72 14.49
C ALA A 168 1.09 -14.99 13.05
N ILE A 169 1.00 -13.95 12.21
CA ILE A 169 0.71 -14.08 10.76
C ILE A 169 1.79 -14.93 10.09
N LYS A 170 3.07 -14.71 10.41
CA LYS A 170 4.18 -15.50 9.88
C LYS A 170 4.06 -16.98 10.21
N GLU A 171 3.66 -17.33 11.43
CA GLU A 171 3.44 -18.72 11.83
C GLU A 171 2.26 -19.38 11.08
N MET A 172 1.31 -18.59 10.57
CA MET A 172 0.22 -19.10 9.75
C MET A 172 0.70 -19.56 8.36
N GLY A 173 1.76 -18.94 7.83
CA GLY A 173 2.31 -19.18 6.50
C GLY A 173 1.39 -18.76 5.34
N GLY A 174 1.95 -18.63 4.16
CA GLY A 174 1.22 -18.21 2.95
C GLY A 174 0.73 -16.77 3.01
N GLY A 175 -0.33 -16.47 2.27
CA GLY A 175 -0.97 -15.15 2.21
C GLY A 175 -2.02 -14.96 3.29
N VAL A 176 -1.92 -13.88 4.07
CA VAL A 176 -2.93 -13.47 5.05
C VAL A 176 -3.38 -12.06 4.76
N PHE A 177 -4.66 -11.88 4.45
CA PHE A 177 -5.29 -10.57 4.38
C PHE A 177 -5.74 -10.17 5.79
N LEU A 178 -5.13 -9.13 6.33
CA LEU A 178 -5.55 -8.50 7.57
C LEU A 178 -6.54 -7.40 7.20
N VAL A 179 -7.81 -7.57 7.58
CA VAL A 179 -8.93 -6.79 7.02
C VAL A 179 -9.69 -6.02 8.11
N ASP A 180 -10.41 -4.98 7.68
CA ASP A 180 -11.34 -4.23 8.51
C ASP A 180 -10.60 -3.57 9.69
N TYR A 181 -9.97 -2.43 9.41
CA TYR A 181 -9.19 -1.66 10.38
C TYR A 181 -10.09 -0.81 11.29
N PRO A 182 -9.64 -0.41 12.50
CA PRO A 182 -10.41 0.51 13.32
C PRO A 182 -10.56 1.88 12.67
N PRO A 183 -11.62 2.64 12.95
CA PRO A 183 -11.90 3.93 12.27
C PRO A 183 -10.78 4.95 12.37
N TRP A 184 -10.06 4.97 13.47
CA TRP A 184 -8.94 5.88 13.67
C TRP A 184 -7.67 5.50 12.87
N ALA A 185 -7.57 4.24 12.41
CA ALA A 185 -6.53 3.76 11.51
C ALA A 185 -6.98 3.70 10.03
N ALA A 186 -8.00 4.51 9.68
CA ALA A 186 -8.59 4.51 8.34
C ALA A 186 -7.63 5.01 7.26
N SER A 187 -6.64 5.84 7.58
CA SER A 187 -5.79 6.50 6.58
C SER A 187 -6.65 7.18 5.50
N LEU A 188 -6.51 6.80 4.24
CA LEU A 188 -7.28 7.33 3.10
C LEU A 188 -8.50 6.45 2.73
N SER A 189 -8.86 5.47 3.56
CA SER A 189 -10.00 4.60 3.29
C SER A 189 -11.32 5.20 3.74
N ARG A 190 -12.38 4.76 3.07
CA ARG A 190 -13.75 5.02 3.47
C ARG A 190 -14.13 4.23 4.73
N LEU A 191 -14.99 4.80 5.56
CA LEU A 191 -15.59 4.10 6.70
C LEU A 191 -16.92 3.45 6.31
N ARG A 192 -17.14 2.24 6.81
CA ARG A 192 -18.44 1.56 6.77
C ARG A 192 -18.85 1.16 8.19
N GLY A 193 -19.70 1.97 8.80
CA GLY A 193 -20.04 1.83 10.22
C GLY A 193 -18.82 2.12 11.09
N ASP A 194 -18.43 1.15 11.89
CA ASP A 194 -17.29 1.22 12.83
C ASP A 194 -16.00 0.57 12.30
N VAL A 195 -15.90 0.33 10.98
CA VAL A 195 -14.70 -0.22 10.34
C VAL A 195 -14.24 0.65 9.19
N ALA A 196 -12.92 0.73 9.01
CA ALA A 196 -12.30 1.26 7.81
C ALA A 196 -12.22 0.14 6.76
N GLU A 197 -12.73 0.40 5.56
CA GLU A 197 -12.67 -0.52 4.43
C GLU A 197 -11.23 -0.58 3.87
N ARG A 198 -10.36 -1.21 4.65
CA ARG A 198 -8.93 -1.35 4.43
C ARG A 198 -8.51 -2.79 4.64
N TRP A 199 -7.52 -3.25 3.88
CA TRP A 199 -6.79 -4.48 4.18
C TRP A 199 -5.31 -4.33 3.82
N GLU A 200 -4.49 -5.12 4.50
CA GLU A 200 -3.10 -5.36 4.16
C GLU A 200 -2.90 -6.83 3.84
N LEU A 201 -2.06 -7.13 2.84
CA LEU A 201 -1.66 -8.49 2.52
C LEU A 201 -0.26 -8.75 3.08
N TYR A 202 -0.17 -9.76 3.91
CA TYR A 202 1.09 -10.33 4.40
C TYR A 202 1.37 -11.66 3.69
N TRP A 203 2.62 -11.89 3.31
CA TRP A 203 3.11 -13.18 2.85
C TRP A 203 4.26 -13.62 3.75
N ASP A 204 4.09 -14.76 4.45
CA ASP A 204 5.05 -15.26 5.45
C ASP A 204 5.49 -14.18 6.45
N GLY A 205 4.56 -13.31 6.88
CA GLY A 205 4.79 -12.22 7.82
C GLY A 205 5.51 -11.00 7.25
N VAL A 206 5.56 -10.87 5.92
CA VAL A 206 6.05 -9.67 5.25
C VAL A 206 4.87 -8.98 4.57
N GLU A 207 4.60 -7.73 4.92
CA GLU A 207 3.59 -6.91 4.26
C GLU A 207 3.97 -6.68 2.80
N LEU A 208 3.11 -7.11 1.88
CA LEU A 208 3.28 -6.94 0.44
C LEU A 208 2.44 -5.80 -0.12
N ALA A 209 1.23 -5.59 0.41
CA ALA A 209 0.26 -4.65 -0.17
C ALA A 209 -0.66 -4.05 0.90
N ASN A 210 -1.12 -2.81 0.64
CA ASN A 210 -2.09 -2.07 1.43
C ASN A 210 -3.18 -1.51 0.50
N CYS A 211 -4.45 -1.70 0.84
CA CYS A 211 -5.61 -1.41 -0.01
C CYS A 211 -6.70 -0.65 0.73
N PHE A 212 -7.37 0.20 -0.01
CA PHE A 212 -8.54 0.95 0.47
C PHE A 212 -9.73 0.81 -0.47
N SER A 213 -10.98 0.81 0.09
CA SER A 213 -12.08 1.49 -0.59
C SER A 213 -11.85 2.98 -0.39
N GLU A 214 -11.76 3.72 -1.46
CA GLU A 214 -11.31 5.11 -1.43
C GLU A 214 -12.32 6.03 -0.76
N LEU A 215 -11.80 6.99 0.00
CA LEU A 215 -12.63 8.06 0.55
C LEU A 215 -13.05 8.99 -0.60
N ASP A 216 -14.36 9.17 -0.76
CA ASP A 216 -14.99 9.98 -1.83
C ASP A 216 -15.65 11.27 -1.29
N ASP A 217 -15.37 11.62 -0.04
CA ASP A 217 -15.81 12.84 0.64
C ASP A 217 -14.63 13.83 0.78
N SER A 218 -14.71 14.95 0.05
CA SER A 218 -13.64 15.98 0.04
C SER A 218 -13.47 16.70 1.37
N ASP A 219 -14.54 16.91 2.13
CA ASP A 219 -14.47 17.62 3.41
C ASP A 219 -13.81 16.73 4.47
N GLU A 220 -14.18 15.46 4.51
CA GLU A 220 -13.53 14.49 5.37
C GLU A 220 -12.07 14.26 4.96
N GLN A 221 -11.77 14.21 3.66
CA GLN A 221 -10.39 14.07 3.18
C GLN A 221 -9.51 15.26 3.60
N LEU A 222 -10.02 16.48 3.43
CA LEU A 222 -9.31 17.68 3.86
C LEU A 222 -9.06 17.68 5.37
N LYS A 223 -10.08 17.35 6.16
CA LYS A 223 -9.98 17.26 7.61
C LYS A 223 -8.91 16.25 8.05
N ARG A 224 -8.84 15.08 7.42
CA ARG A 224 -7.80 14.07 7.72
C ARG A 224 -6.41 14.58 7.37
N PHE A 225 -6.25 15.25 6.23
CA PHE A 225 -4.97 15.83 5.84
C PHE A 225 -4.53 16.96 6.78
N GLU A 226 -5.45 17.81 7.24
CA GLU A 226 -5.13 18.83 8.23
C GLU A 226 -4.72 18.23 9.57
N ALA A 227 -5.43 17.18 10.04
CA ALA A 227 -5.09 16.48 11.27
C ALA A 227 -3.71 15.81 11.18
N ALA A 228 -3.42 15.10 10.10
CA ALA A 228 -2.12 14.47 9.88
C ALA A 228 -0.96 15.50 9.79
N ARG A 229 -1.19 16.65 9.15
CA ARG A 229 -0.21 17.75 9.15
C ARG A 229 0.06 18.31 10.54
N GLU A 230 -0.97 18.46 11.36
CA GLU A 230 -0.82 18.94 12.74
C GLU A 230 -0.02 17.94 13.58
N GLU A 231 -0.30 16.65 13.42
CA GLU A 231 0.45 15.58 14.09
C GLU A 231 1.92 15.58 13.65
N ARG A 232 2.22 15.66 12.34
CA ARG A 232 3.58 15.78 11.80
C ARG A 232 4.34 16.97 12.40
N ARG A 233 3.68 18.15 12.49
CA ARG A 233 4.27 19.33 13.12
C ARG A 233 4.58 19.10 14.60
N ALA A 234 3.68 18.43 15.33
CA ALA A 234 3.89 18.11 16.74
C ALA A 234 5.06 17.17 16.95
N LEU A 235 5.32 16.25 16.00
CA LEU A 235 6.46 15.34 15.97
C LEU A 235 7.75 15.99 15.45
N GLY A 236 7.70 17.22 14.92
CA GLY A 236 8.85 17.91 14.33
C GLY A 236 9.23 17.40 12.93
N GLU A 237 8.33 16.70 12.26
CA GLU A 237 8.49 16.21 10.90
C GLU A 237 8.25 17.31 9.84
N ALA A 238 8.59 17.01 8.58
CA ALA A 238 8.37 17.95 7.47
C ALA A 238 6.87 18.26 7.28
N ASP A 239 6.53 19.56 7.20
CA ASP A 239 5.17 20.02 6.90
C ASP A 239 4.98 20.09 5.39
N TYR A 240 4.09 19.24 4.86
CA TYR A 240 3.76 19.21 3.44
C TYR A 240 2.58 20.12 3.11
N PRO A 241 2.60 20.82 1.96
CA PRO A 241 1.41 21.52 1.48
C PRO A 241 0.31 20.50 1.14
N ILE A 242 -0.95 20.87 1.34
CA ILE A 242 -2.09 20.05 0.90
C ILE A 242 -2.32 20.29 -0.60
N ASP A 243 -2.49 19.21 -1.37
CA ASP A 243 -2.88 19.26 -2.77
C ASP A 243 -4.37 19.59 -2.90
N MET A 244 -4.69 20.87 -2.96
CA MET A 244 -6.08 21.35 -3.07
C MET A 244 -6.74 20.94 -4.40
N ASP A 245 -5.98 20.73 -5.46
CA ASP A 245 -6.52 20.22 -6.73
C ASP A 245 -6.96 18.75 -6.56
N PHE A 246 -6.22 17.96 -5.78
CA PHE A 246 -6.65 16.61 -5.40
C PHE A 246 -7.93 16.67 -4.56
N ILE A 247 -7.97 17.47 -3.50
CA ILE A 247 -9.17 17.63 -2.65
C ILE A 247 -10.39 17.98 -3.49
N GLY A 248 -10.25 18.97 -4.40
CA GLY A 248 -11.34 19.37 -5.31
C GLY A 248 -11.78 18.27 -6.30
N SER A 249 -10.91 17.31 -6.59
CA SER A 249 -11.21 16.20 -7.52
C SER A 249 -11.90 15.00 -6.85
N VAL A 250 -11.80 14.84 -5.53
CA VAL A 250 -12.30 13.68 -4.78
C VAL A 250 -13.76 13.32 -5.10
N PRO A 251 -14.73 14.26 -5.12
CA PRO A 251 -16.13 13.92 -5.40
C PRO A 251 -16.36 13.38 -6.83
N ALA A 252 -15.53 13.80 -7.80
CA ALA A 252 -15.65 13.35 -9.19
C ALA A 252 -15.10 11.94 -9.41
N MET A 253 -14.29 11.41 -8.49
CA MET A 253 -13.79 10.05 -8.53
C MET A 253 -14.93 9.03 -8.38
N GLY A 254 -15.93 9.33 -7.53
CA GLY A 254 -17.00 8.42 -7.16
C GLY A 254 -16.48 7.20 -6.40
N PRO A 255 -17.32 6.18 -6.19
CA PRO A 255 -16.91 4.94 -5.56
C PRO A 255 -15.74 4.29 -6.30
N ALA A 256 -14.63 4.10 -5.61
CA ALA A 256 -13.44 3.48 -6.17
C ALA A 256 -12.69 2.68 -5.10
N ALA A 257 -11.81 1.80 -5.52
CA ALA A 257 -10.88 1.12 -4.65
C ALA A 257 -9.52 0.96 -5.32
N GLY A 258 -8.47 0.96 -4.52
CA GLY A 258 -7.11 0.83 -4.99
C GLY A 258 -6.19 0.15 -4.00
N VAL A 259 -5.02 -0.24 -4.48
CA VAL A 259 -4.01 -0.92 -3.70
C VAL A 259 -2.61 -0.52 -4.15
N ALA A 260 -1.73 -0.38 -3.18
CA ALA A 260 -0.30 -0.24 -3.36
C ALA A 260 0.38 -1.58 -3.01
N LEU A 261 1.23 -2.11 -3.91
CA LEU A 261 1.98 -3.33 -3.70
C LEU A 261 3.47 -3.10 -4.00
N GLY A 262 4.33 -3.42 -3.02
CA GLY A 262 5.76 -3.32 -3.16
C GLY A 262 6.34 -4.43 -4.04
N ILE A 263 6.79 -4.09 -5.26
CA ILE A 263 7.37 -5.08 -6.19
C ILE A 263 8.63 -5.71 -5.63
N ASP A 264 9.48 -4.95 -4.96
CA ASP A 264 10.73 -5.47 -4.44
C ASP A 264 10.50 -6.51 -3.34
N ARG A 265 9.54 -6.27 -2.42
CA ARG A 265 9.11 -7.26 -1.42
C ARG A 265 8.42 -8.46 -2.04
N LEU A 266 7.61 -8.28 -3.08
CA LEU A 266 7.01 -9.39 -3.84
C LEU A 266 8.07 -10.27 -4.49
N VAL A 267 9.10 -9.69 -5.11
CA VAL A 267 10.24 -10.43 -5.68
C VAL A 267 11.02 -11.18 -4.59
N MET A 268 11.24 -10.57 -3.42
CA MET A 268 11.83 -11.27 -2.26
C MET A 268 11.02 -12.50 -1.89
N ALA A 269 9.70 -12.38 -1.76
CA ALA A 269 8.81 -13.49 -1.42
C ALA A 269 8.85 -14.61 -2.48
N LEU A 270 8.72 -14.25 -3.77
CA LEU A 270 8.74 -15.20 -4.89
C LEU A 270 10.06 -15.95 -5.02
N LEU A 271 11.18 -15.28 -4.78
CA LEU A 271 12.54 -15.86 -4.93
C LEU A 271 13.18 -16.28 -3.61
N ARG A 272 12.46 -16.15 -2.48
CA ARG A 272 12.93 -16.47 -1.12
C ARG A 272 14.20 -15.73 -0.73
N ILE A 273 14.32 -14.48 -1.17
CA ILE A 273 15.42 -13.57 -0.86
C ILE A 273 15.15 -12.92 0.50
N LYS A 274 16.17 -12.79 1.33
CA LYS A 274 16.03 -12.26 2.70
C LYS A 274 16.38 -10.78 2.82
N ASP A 275 17.17 -10.25 1.89
CA ASP A 275 17.64 -8.87 1.89
C ASP A 275 17.18 -8.17 0.62
N ILE A 276 16.46 -7.05 0.78
CA ILE A 276 15.92 -6.27 -0.34
C ILE A 276 17.00 -5.69 -1.25
N GLY A 277 18.22 -5.47 -0.74
CA GLY A 277 19.35 -5.05 -1.53
C GLY A 277 19.81 -6.07 -2.59
N GLU A 278 19.34 -7.34 -2.51
CA GLU A 278 19.66 -8.37 -3.49
C GLU A 278 18.68 -8.39 -4.69
N VAL A 279 17.52 -7.71 -4.60
CA VAL A 279 16.48 -7.75 -5.66
C VAL A 279 16.67 -6.70 -6.76
N ARG A 280 17.50 -5.68 -6.51
CA ARG A 280 17.87 -4.63 -7.47
C ARG A 280 19.28 -4.13 -7.18
N GLU A 281 19.89 -3.44 -8.15
CA GLU A 281 21.10 -2.67 -7.88
C GLU A 281 20.76 -1.43 -7.06
N THR A 282 21.48 -1.19 -5.98
CA THR A 282 21.31 -0.07 -5.04
C THR A 282 22.56 0.79 -5.01
#